data_2aa1140c3a2e85d6690c56741bfa0509
#
_entry.id   2aa1140c3a2e85d6690c56741bfa0509
#
_cell.length_a   1.000
_cell.length_b   1.000
_cell.length_c   1.000
_cell.angle_alpha   90.00
_cell.angle_beta   90.00
_cell.angle_gamma   90.00
#
_symmetry.space_group_name_H-M   'P 1'
#
loop_
_entity.id
_entity.type
_entity.pdbx_description
1 polymer ?
#
loop_
_entity_poly.entity_id
_entity_poly.type
_entity_poly.pdbx_seq_one_letter_code
_entity_poly.pdbx_strand_id
1 'polypeptide(L)'
;MTHATQLIYLAFGAATYQREAVFSIVSALTQANRCKHTEPFDIRVLNDAPSFFDKLPAQTSAIDPSWAGPYRYPFRIKHMVLKDALQNRIKAAIIDTDRFFRELPAALFKRLAPGKLLRNAIGRPANKVPLLPRTMLARLEQAEPSLSTSRPTDSGVIGLVHSDRAVLERSITWMDELRPLPPELHTLEEPCLALAAHDRIELNARTDVIHHYWRRKAQLRAKVGAWLSKHNAASLSKEAMQDIPIISDRLPRPTQSCRSWQKLVTRWVPGERRQFIRELLQGCHTYPNEFDRGCTRGRTLIKALERLGRSLSLNALQAWLNNPRLKMLAGNRYPALHSHILARFTAY
;
A
#
# COMPACT_ATOMS: atom_id res chain seq x y z
N MET A 1 21.94 19.91 7.46
CA MET A 1 21.53 19.62 8.86
C MET A 1 20.62 18.41 8.83
N THR A 2 20.83 17.44 9.71
CA THR A 2 19.96 16.26 9.84
C THR A 2 18.88 16.54 10.88
N HIS A 3 17.61 16.27 10.54
CA HIS A 3 16.50 16.50 11.46
C HIS A 3 16.39 15.40 12.52
N ALA A 4 15.80 15.71 13.67
CA ALA A 4 15.62 14.77 14.77
C ALA A 4 14.63 13.64 14.45
N THR A 5 13.77 13.85 13.44
CA THR A 5 12.70 12.94 13.03
C THR A 5 12.90 12.44 11.60
N GLN A 6 12.56 11.16 11.34
CA GLN A 6 12.72 10.56 10.02
C GLN A 6 11.54 9.67 9.63
N LEU A 7 11.04 9.84 8.39
CA LEU A 7 10.20 8.87 7.69
C LEU A 7 11.06 7.92 6.86
N ILE A 8 10.74 6.64 6.90
CA ILE A 8 11.50 5.61 6.21
C ILE A 8 10.56 4.79 5.31
N TYR A 9 11.01 4.54 4.10
CA TYR A 9 10.33 3.71 3.12
C TYR A 9 11.23 2.56 2.66
N LEU A 10 10.63 1.38 2.49
CA LEU A 10 11.27 0.23 1.84
C LEU A 10 10.60 0.02 0.48
N ALA A 11 11.27 0.41 -0.59
CA ALA A 11 10.73 0.42 -1.95
C ALA A 11 11.63 -0.37 -2.90
N PHE A 12 11.58 -1.70 -2.82
CA PHE A 12 12.41 -2.61 -3.62
C PHE A 12 11.59 -3.74 -4.24
N GLY A 13 12.12 -4.35 -5.29
CA GLY A 13 11.49 -5.42 -6.06
C GLY A 13 10.64 -4.87 -7.19
N ALA A 14 9.32 -5.05 -7.16
CA ALA A 14 8.47 -4.61 -8.26
C ALA A 14 8.36 -3.09 -8.37
N ALA A 15 8.45 -2.55 -9.61
CA ALA A 15 8.31 -1.11 -9.89
C ALA A 15 7.00 -0.47 -9.34
N THR A 16 6.03 -1.30 -8.99
CA THR A 16 4.82 -0.85 -8.31
C THR A 16 5.12 -0.28 -6.94
N TYR A 17 6.06 -0.87 -6.19
CA TYR A 17 6.42 -0.41 -4.85
C TYR A 17 7.14 0.94 -4.90
N GLN A 18 8.04 1.14 -5.89
CA GLN A 18 8.68 2.44 -6.10
C GLN A 18 7.65 3.52 -6.43
N ARG A 19 6.69 3.23 -7.33
CA ARG A 19 5.61 4.16 -7.70
C ARG A 19 4.70 4.50 -6.51
N GLU A 20 4.34 3.53 -5.71
CA GLU A 20 3.55 3.72 -4.48
C GLU A 20 4.32 4.55 -3.46
N ALA A 21 5.63 4.30 -3.28
CA ALA A 21 6.48 5.09 -2.39
C ALA A 21 6.58 6.55 -2.82
N VAL A 22 6.79 6.83 -4.12
CA VAL A 22 6.78 8.19 -4.66
C VAL A 22 5.48 8.90 -4.32
N PHE A 23 4.32 8.27 -4.56
CA PHE A 23 3.01 8.83 -4.25
C PHE A 23 2.84 9.08 -2.74
N SER A 24 3.25 8.14 -1.90
CA SER A 24 3.20 8.27 -0.45
C SER A 24 4.06 9.44 0.04
N ILE A 25 5.30 9.56 -0.44
CA ILE A 25 6.22 10.66 -0.11
C ILE A 25 5.62 12.01 -0.53
N VAL A 26 5.14 12.11 -1.77
CA VAL A 26 4.54 13.38 -2.25
C VAL A 26 3.29 13.72 -1.45
N SER A 27 2.49 12.73 -1.01
CA SER A 27 1.35 12.99 -0.12
C SER A 27 1.79 13.57 1.23
N ALA A 28 2.88 13.05 1.83
CA ALA A 28 3.45 13.58 3.07
C ALA A 28 3.92 15.04 2.91
N LEU A 29 4.65 15.31 1.83
CA LEU A 29 5.15 16.66 1.49
C LEU A 29 4.00 17.63 1.19
N THR A 30 2.95 17.16 0.50
CA THR A 30 1.75 17.95 0.22
C THR A 30 1.07 18.38 1.50
N GLN A 31 0.92 17.49 2.46
CA GLN A 31 0.33 17.83 3.75
C GLN A 31 1.25 18.78 4.56
N ALA A 32 2.56 18.53 4.57
CA ALA A 32 3.52 19.40 5.25
C ALA A 32 3.48 20.84 4.72
N ASN A 33 3.38 21.01 3.40
CA ASN A 33 3.33 22.34 2.76
C ASN A 33 2.05 23.13 3.06
N ARG A 34 1.01 22.51 3.63
CA ARG A 34 -0.22 23.21 4.04
C ARG A 34 -0.08 24.00 5.34
N CYS A 35 0.98 23.73 6.11
CA CYS A 35 1.20 24.37 7.39
C CYS A 35 2.58 25.08 7.39
N LYS A 36 2.59 26.37 7.67
CA LYS A 36 3.82 27.19 7.67
C LYS A 36 4.80 26.85 8.82
N HIS A 37 4.33 26.19 9.87
CA HIS A 37 5.11 25.90 11.08
C HIS A 37 5.10 24.40 11.39
N THR A 38 5.52 23.56 10.44
CA THR A 38 5.71 22.13 10.69
C THR A 38 7.12 21.84 11.17
N GLU A 39 7.27 20.98 12.19
CA GLU A 39 8.57 20.40 12.50
C GLU A 39 9.17 19.74 11.26
N PRO A 40 10.38 20.09 10.86
CA PRO A 40 11.03 19.47 9.72
C PRO A 40 11.34 18.00 9.99
N PHE A 41 11.31 17.19 8.97
CA PHE A 41 11.64 15.77 9.02
C PHE A 41 12.44 15.36 7.79
N ASP A 42 13.28 14.36 7.95
CA ASP A 42 13.99 13.73 6.84
C ASP A 42 13.17 12.58 6.27
N ILE A 43 13.39 12.29 5.00
CA ILE A 43 12.86 11.11 4.31
C ILE A 43 14.02 10.24 3.87
N ARG A 44 13.99 8.96 4.24
CA ARG A 44 14.95 7.96 3.78
C ARG A 44 14.21 6.88 3.00
N VAL A 45 14.73 6.53 1.82
CA VAL A 45 14.19 5.46 0.98
C VAL A 45 15.27 4.43 0.73
N LEU A 46 15.02 3.21 1.21
CA LEU A 46 15.86 2.07 0.86
C LEU A 46 15.24 1.41 -0.37
N ASN A 47 16.02 1.32 -1.44
CA ASN A 47 15.50 0.91 -2.74
C ASN A 47 16.57 0.21 -3.60
N ASP A 48 16.12 -0.41 -4.69
CA ASP A 48 16.93 -1.03 -5.74
C ASP A 48 16.84 -0.28 -7.09
N ALA A 49 16.10 0.85 -7.12
CA ALA A 49 15.91 1.67 -8.31
C ALA A 49 15.91 3.17 -7.95
N PRO A 50 17.09 3.75 -7.62
CA PRO A 50 17.22 5.12 -7.08
C PRO A 50 16.64 6.19 -8.01
N SER A 51 16.69 6.00 -9.32
CA SER A 51 16.18 6.98 -10.30
C SER A 51 14.68 7.35 -10.14
N PHE A 52 13.89 6.51 -9.48
CA PHE A 52 12.51 6.87 -9.10
C PHE A 52 12.43 8.04 -8.13
N PHE A 53 13.49 8.28 -7.35
CA PHE A 53 13.49 9.20 -6.21
C PHE A 53 14.39 10.43 -6.40
N ASP A 54 15.14 10.52 -7.52
CA ASP A 54 16.13 11.59 -7.77
C ASP A 54 15.59 13.02 -7.63
N LYS A 55 14.27 13.20 -7.88
CA LYS A 55 13.61 14.51 -7.81
C LYS A 55 12.88 14.76 -6.49
N LEU A 56 12.98 13.83 -5.56
CA LEU A 56 12.36 13.98 -4.24
C LEU A 56 13.40 14.42 -3.21
N PRO A 57 13.01 15.21 -2.20
CA PRO A 57 13.90 15.56 -1.08
C PRO A 57 14.03 14.35 -0.13
N ALA A 58 14.59 13.27 -0.63
CA ALA A 58 14.73 12.01 0.07
C ALA A 58 16.18 11.49 -0.06
N GLN A 59 16.72 10.99 1.04
CA GLN A 59 17.98 10.26 1.03
C GLN A 59 17.73 8.84 0.55
N THR A 60 18.35 8.46 -0.55
CA THR A 60 18.26 7.10 -1.09
C THR A 60 19.46 6.26 -0.69
N SER A 61 19.25 4.99 -0.39
CA SER A 61 20.31 4.03 -0.14
C SER A 61 19.89 2.63 -0.59
N ALA A 62 20.88 1.80 -0.93
CA ALA A 62 20.65 0.38 -1.12
C ALA A 62 20.29 -0.30 0.21
N ILE A 63 19.65 -1.45 0.12
CA ILE A 63 19.38 -2.31 1.27
C ILE A 63 20.63 -3.12 1.56
N ASP A 64 21.04 -3.16 2.82
CA ASP A 64 22.07 -4.09 3.26
C ASP A 64 21.50 -5.52 3.25
N PRO A 65 22.03 -6.43 2.41
CA PRO A 65 21.54 -7.81 2.33
C PRO A 65 21.60 -8.57 3.67
N SER A 66 22.52 -8.21 4.56
CA SER A 66 22.67 -8.83 5.88
C SER A 66 21.44 -8.61 6.77
N TRP A 67 20.67 -7.55 6.52
CA TRP A 67 19.48 -7.22 7.29
C TRP A 67 18.34 -8.22 7.13
N ALA A 68 18.34 -9.01 6.05
CA ALA A 68 17.41 -10.13 5.87
C ALA A 68 17.70 -11.33 6.81
N GLY A 69 18.86 -11.32 7.48
CA GLY A 69 19.27 -12.34 8.45
C GLY A 69 19.60 -13.71 7.83
N PRO A 70 19.83 -14.73 8.70
CA PRO A 70 20.31 -16.03 8.26
C PRO A 70 19.30 -16.77 7.36
N TYR A 71 18.00 -16.48 7.50
CA TYR A 71 16.92 -17.11 6.73
C TYR A 71 16.45 -16.26 5.55
N ARG A 72 17.16 -15.19 5.20
CA ARG A 72 16.82 -14.25 4.11
C ARG A 72 15.37 -13.74 4.19
N TYR A 73 14.89 -13.46 5.40
CA TYR A 73 13.52 -13.05 5.65
C TYR A 73 13.34 -11.53 5.35
N PRO A 74 12.64 -11.15 4.27
CA PRO A 74 12.63 -9.76 3.81
C PRO A 74 11.95 -8.80 4.78
N PHE A 75 10.95 -9.25 5.55
CA PHE A 75 10.26 -8.38 6.52
C PHE A 75 11.11 -8.06 7.77
N ARG A 76 12.17 -8.85 8.04
CA ARG A 76 13.16 -8.54 9.08
C ARG A 76 13.87 -7.20 8.81
N ILE A 77 14.02 -6.84 7.53
CA ILE A 77 14.64 -5.59 7.08
C ILE A 77 13.92 -4.37 7.69
N LYS A 78 12.60 -4.40 7.85
CA LYS A 78 11.85 -3.30 8.48
C LYS A 78 12.39 -2.96 9.88
N HIS A 79 12.63 -3.98 10.69
CA HIS A 79 13.11 -3.77 12.06
C HIS A 79 14.58 -3.37 12.08
N MET A 80 15.39 -3.92 11.20
CA MET A 80 16.81 -3.57 11.10
C MET A 80 17.00 -2.11 10.68
N VAL A 81 16.29 -1.66 9.65
CA VAL A 81 16.42 -0.27 9.17
C VAL A 81 15.88 0.74 10.19
N LEU A 82 14.81 0.41 10.90
CA LEU A 82 14.29 1.28 11.96
C LEU A 82 15.26 1.35 13.15
N LYS A 83 15.85 0.21 13.52
CA LYS A 83 16.90 0.14 14.55
C LYS A 83 18.13 0.98 14.17
N ASP A 84 18.60 0.87 12.91
CA ASP A 84 19.70 1.65 12.37
C ASP A 84 19.38 3.16 12.40
N ALA A 85 18.23 3.57 11.92
CA ALA A 85 17.81 4.96 11.94
C ALA A 85 17.76 5.55 13.36
N LEU A 86 17.27 4.80 14.33
CA LEU A 86 17.18 5.22 15.73
C LEU A 86 18.53 5.28 16.46
N GLN A 87 19.66 4.91 15.85
CA GLN A 87 20.99 5.20 16.39
C GLN A 87 21.30 6.70 16.36
N ASN A 88 20.83 7.39 15.30
CA ASN A 88 21.19 8.78 15.03
C ASN A 88 19.98 9.73 14.99
N ARG A 89 18.78 9.24 15.28
CA ARG A 89 17.52 10.00 15.26
C ARG A 89 16.78 9.84 16.58
N ILE A 90 16.15 10.91 17.02
CA ILE A 90 15.30 10.87 18.23
C ILE A 90 14.03 10.06 17.96
N LYS A 91 13.42 10.23 16.78
CA LYS A 91 12.18 9.58 16.36
C LYS A 91 12.31 9.08 14.93
N ALA A 92 11.80 7.89 14.66
CA ALA A 92 11.70 7.36 13.30
C ALA A 92 10.43 6.55 13.12
N ALA A 93 9.89 6.56 11.90
CA ALA A 93 8.76 5.74 11.51
C ALA A 93 8.96 5.13 10.13
N ILE A 94 8.79 3.81 10.02
CA ILE A 94 8.65 3.11 8.74
C ILE A 94 7.21 3.22 8.29
N ILE A 95 7.04 3.48 6.98
CA ILE A 95 5.74 3.55 6.30
C ILE A 95 5.80 2.58 5.12
N ASP A 96 4.86 1.63 5.06
CA ASP A 96 4.69 0.77 3.89
C ASP A 96 4.29 1.59 2.67
N THR A 97 4.73 1.18 1.50
CA THR A 97 4.53 1.92 0.24
C THR A 97 3.05 2.05 -0.16
N ASP A 98 2.20 1.11 0.25
CA ASP A 98 0.76 1.11 0.00
C ASP A 98 -0.05 1.97 1.00
N ARG A 99 0.53 3.10 1.39
CA ARG A 99 -0.06 4.07 2.30
C ARG A 99 0.15 5.49 1.80
N PHE A 100 -0.73 6.40 2.20
CA PHE A 100 -0.55 7.82 1.91
C PHE A 100 -1.08 8.71 3.04
N PHE A 101 -0.50 9.89 3.15
CA PHE A 101 -0.83 10.84 4.20
C PHE A 101 -2.12 11.61 3.87
N ARG A 102 -3.03 11.66 4.85
CA ARG A 102 -4.25 12.49 4.82
C ARG A 102 -4.12 13.73 5.71
N GLU A 103 -3.25 13.64 6.69
CA GLU A 103 -2.96 14.68 7.67
C GLU A 103 -1.46 14.97 7.73
N LEU A 104 -1.08 16.00 8.46
CA LEU A 104 0.29 16.43 8.64
C LEU A 104 1.19 15.31 9.19
N PRO A 105 2.37 15.03 8.61
CA PRO A 105 3.34 14.10 9.19
C PRO A 105 3.72 14.43 10.62
N ALA A 106 3.77 15.71 11.01
CA ALA A 106 3.99 16.15 12.38
C ALA A 106 2.98 15.56 13.38
N ALA A 107 1.73 15.32 12.96
CA ALA A 107 0.74 14.66 13.80
C ALA A 107 1.08 13.19 14.09
N LEU A 108 1.80 12.52 13.19
CA LEU A 108 2.37 11.19 13.42
C LEU A 108 3.52 11.25 14.44
N PHE A 109 4.46 12.17 14.24
CA PHE A 109 5.63 12.31 15.10
C PHE A 109 5.31 12.74 16.52
N LYS A 110 4.27 13.56 16.72
CA LYS A 110 3.76 13.93 18.06
C LYS A 110 3.29 12.73 18.89
N ARG A 111 2.95 11.62 18.24
CA ARG A 111 2.51 10.37 18.89
C ARG A 111 3.65 9.44 19.25
N LEU A 112 4.85 9.70 18.75
CA LEU A 112 6.06 8.99 19.12
C LEU A 112 6.59 9.57 20.42
N ALA A 113 6.49 8.80 21.49
CA ALA A 113 6.94 9.16 22.83
C ALA A 113 7.61 7.93 23.50
N PRO A 114 8.49 8.13 24.46
CA PRO A 114 9.06 7.03 25.25
C PRO A 114 7.96 6.12 25.82
N GLY A 115 8.19 4.82 25.78
CA GLY A 115 7.24 3.81 26.24
C GLY A 115 6.04 3.60 25.31
N LYS A 116 6.08 4.08 24.04
CA LYS A 116 4.98 3.92 23.07
C LYS A 116 5.47 3.40 21.73
N LEU A 117 4.88 2.30 21.27
CA LEU A 117 5.04 1.77 19.93
C LEU A 117 3.86 2.21 19.05
N LEU A 118 4.13 3.04 18.06
CA LEU A 118 3.13 3.45 17.08
C LEU A 118 2.95 2.37 16.01
N ARG A 119 1.70 1.98 15.79
CA ARG A 119 1.29 0.97 14.79
C ARG A 119 0.11 1.46 13.97
N ASN A 120 -0.08 0.88 12.80
CA ASN A 120 -1.24 1.21 11.98
C ASN A 120 -2.55 0.74 12.63
N ALA A 121 -2.61 -0.50 13.10
CA ALA A 121 -3.76 -1.08 13.77
C ALA A 121 -3.34 -2.05 14.88
N ILE A 122 -4.20 -2.23 15.87
CA ILE A 122 -4.06 -3.20 16.95
C ILE A 122 -5.25 -4.15 16.88
N GLY A 123 -4.98 -5.45 16.81
CA GLY A 123 -6.00 -6.49 16.76
C GLY A 123 -6.56 -6.88 18.14
N ARG A 124 -7.39 -7.92 18.16
CA ARG A 124 -7.90 -8.52 19.40
C ARG A 124 -6.78 -9.28 20.13
N PRO A 125 -6.87 -9.48 21.46
CA PRO A 125 -5.89 -10.27 22.21
C PRO A 125 -5.68 -11.67 21.63
N ALA A 126 -4.47 -12.21 21.75
CA ALA A 126 -4.07 -13.49 21.16
C ALA A 126 -4.83 -14.70 21.71
N ASN A 127 -5.30 -14.64 22.95
CA ASN A 127 -6.16 -15.68 23.54
C ASN A 127 -7.49 -15.87 22.80
N LYS A 128 -7.89 -14.89 21.96
CA LYS A 128 -9.11 -14.96 21.12
C LYS A 128 -8.82 -15.33 19.67
N VAL A 129 -7.58 -15.11 19.20
CA VAL A 129 -7.12 -15.45 17.85
C VAL A 129 -5.66 -15.87 17.98
N PRO A 130 -5.28 -17.12 17.73
CA PRO A 130 -3.90 -17.56 17.78
C PRO A 130 -3.04 -16.70 16.85
N LEU A 131 -2.03 -16.03 17.42
CA LEU A 131 -1.08 -15.21 16.66
C LEU A 131 -0.09 -16.06 15.88
N LEU A 132 0.25 -17.20 16.45
CA LEU A 132 1.31 -18.09 15.99
C LEU A 132 0.84 -19.54 16.01
N PRO A 133 1.42 -20.39 15.15
CA PRO A 133 1.27 -21.84 15.23
C PRO A 133 1.66 -22.41 16.60
N ARG A 134 1.08 -23.56 16.96
CA ARG A 134 1.33 -24.21 18.26
C ARG A 134 2.80 -24.48 18.52
N THR A 135 3.56 -24.85 17.51
CA THR A 135 5.01 -25.10 17.62
C THR A 135 5.77 -23.84 18.04
N MET A 136 5.43 -22.69 17.47
CA MET A 136 6.02 -21.41 17.81
C MET A 136 5.55 -20.91 19.18
N LEU A 137 4.27 -21.10 19.51
CA LEU A 137 3.73 -20.77 20.84
C LEU A 137 4.41 -21.56 21.94
N ALA A 138 4.59 -22.87 21.77
CA ALA A 138 5.28 -23.71 22.74
C ALA A 138 6.73 -23.23 22.99
N ARG A 139 7.44 -22.80 21.95
CA ARG A 139 8.79 -22.23 22.08
C ARG A 139 8.78 -20.94 22.88
N LEU A 140 7.78 -20.08 22.64
CA LEU A 140 7.62 -18.79 23.33
C LEU A 140 7.23 -18.98 24.80
N GLU A 141 6.28 -19.88 25.09
CA GLU A 141 5.82 -20.17 26.45
C GLU A 141 6.94 -20.71 27.34
N GLN A 142 7.87 -21.48 26.76
CA GLN A 142 9.08 -21.92 27.45
C GLN A 142 9.99 -20.76 27.84
N ALA A 143 10.04 -19.72 27.01
CA ALA A 143 10.89 -18.55 27.25
C ALA A 143 10.19 -17.50 28.12
N GLU A 144 8.89 -17.26 27.91
CA GLU A 144 8.13 -16.18 28.57
C GLU A 144 6.62 -16.46 28.59
N PRO A 145 6.08 -17.03 29.69
CA PRO A 145 4.67 -17.46 29.77
C PRO A 145 3.62 -16.36 29.60
N SER A 146 3.96 -15.08 29.86
CA SER A 146 3.02 -13.94 29.79
C SER A 146 2.57 -13.59 28.37
N LEU A 147 3.23 -14.14 27.33
CA LEU A 147 3.03 -13.73 25.92
C LEU A 147 1.67 -14.15 25.33
N SER A 148 0.92 -15.04 25.99
CA SER A 148 -0.40 -15.49 25.54
C SER A 148 -1.46 -14.39 25.46
N THR A 149 -1.24 -13.25 26.13
CA THR A 149 -2.16 -12.09 26.12
C THR A 149 -1.77 -10.98 25.12
N SER A 150 -0.66 -11.15 24.39
CA SER A 150 -0.20 -10.17 23.41
C SER A 150 -1.25 -9.93 22.31
N ARG A 151 -1.21 -8.75 21.69
CA ARG A 151 -2.16 -8.36 20.63
C ARG A 151 -1.47 -8.33 19.27
N PRO A 152 -2.07 -8.93 18.22
CA PRO A 152 -1.56 -8.79 16.87
C PRO A 152 -1.59 -7.33 16.43
N THR A 153 -0.63 -6.93 15.62
CA THR A 153 -0.50 -5.57 15.14
C THR A 153 -0.21 -5.56 13.65
N ASP A 154 -0.74 -4.58 12.93
CA ASP A 154 -0.41 -4.36 11.50
C ASP A 154 0.92 -3.61 11.41
N SER A 155 1.88 -4.15 10.64
CA SER A 155 3.25 -3.61 10.48
C SER A 155 3.40 -2.54 9.40
N GLY A 156 2.32 -2.09 8.81
CA GLY A 156 2.39 -1.11 7.73
C GLY A 156 2.79 0.31 8.16
N VAL A 157 2.73 0.59 9.47
CA VAL A 157 3.38 1.73 10.13
C VAL A 157 4.04 1.21 11.39
N ILE A 158 5.33 1.45 11.55
CA ILE A 158 6.07 1.15 12.76
C ILE A 158 6.81 2.41 13.16
N GLY A 159 6.50 2.97 14.34
CA GLY A 159 7.16 4.18 14.82
C GLY A 159 7.61 4.04 16.27
N LEU A 160 8.83 4.47 16.54
CA LEU A 160 9.48 4.41 17.85
C LEU A 160 10.34 5.65 18.09
N VAL A 161 10.74 5.84 19.34
CA VAL A 161 11.79 6.76 19.75
C VAL A 161 13.09 6.00 20.06
N HIS A 162 14.21 6.74 20.08
CA HIS A 162 15.54 6.18 20.33
C HIS A 162 15.63 5.32 21.60
N SER A 163 15.01 5.77 22.70
CA SER A 163 15.05 5.04 24.00
C SER A 163 14.42 3.66 23.94
N ASP A 164 13.49 3.43 23.03
CA ASP A 164 12.71 2.18 22.96
C ASP A 164 13.23 1.20 21.89
N ARG A 165 14.38 1.49 21.27
CA ARG A 165 14.97 0.66 20.20
C ARG A 165 15.25 -0.79 20.60
N ALA A 166 15.43 -1.06 21.88
CA ALA A 166 15.63 -2.41 22.41
C ALA A 166 14.46 -3.37 22.08
N VAL A 167 13.24 -2.83 21.87
CA VAL A 167 12.09 -3.62 21.41
C VAL A 167 12.33 -4.20 20.02
N LEU A 168 13.01 -3.45 19.13
CA LEU A 168 13.35 -3.96 17.80
C LEU A 168 14.41 -5.07 17.88
N GLU A 169 15.38 -4.95 18.75
CA GLU A 169 16.41 -5.98 18.97
C GLU A 169 15.77 -7.30 19.40
N ARG A 170 14.88 -7.23 20.40
CA ARG A 170 14.13 -8.37 20.87
C ARG A 170 13.24 -8.97 19.77
N SER A 171 12.56 -8.14 19.00
CA SER A 171 11.73 -8.60 17.88
C SER A 171 12.55 -9.31 16.79
N ILE A 172 13.74 -8.81 16.49
CA ILE A 172 14.68 -9.42 15.54
C ILE A 172 15.13 -10.80 16.08
N THR A 173 15.48 -10.91 17.36
CA THR A 173 15.84 -12.17 17.99
C THR A 173 14.69 -13.18 17.86
N TRP A 174 13.45 -12.78 18.17
CA TRP A 174 12.29 -13.65 18.00
C TRP A 174 12.07 -14.09 16.55
N MET A 175 12.26 -13.20 15.57
CA MET A 175 12.17 -13.58 14.16
C MET A 175 13.22 -14.63 13.80
N ASP A 176 14.46 -14.45 14.24
CA ASP A 176 15.56 -15.37 13.94
C ASP A 176 15.36 -16.74 14.63
N GLU A 177 14.77 -16.79 15.83
CA GLU A 177 14.47 -18.04 16.53
C GLU A 177 13.23 -18.78 15.98
N LEU A 178 12.18 -18.04 15.58
CA LEU A 178 10.91 -18.64 15.18
C LEU A 178 10.84 -18.95 13.68
N ARG A 179 11.60 -18.27 12.84
CA ARG A 179 11.58 -18.45 11.39
C ARG A 179 11.82 -19.90 10.93
N PRO A 180 12.74 -20.68 11.51
CA PRO A 180 12.97 -22.07 11.13
C PRO A 180 11.86 -23.03 11.57
N LEU A 181 10.92 -22.60 12.43
CA LEU A 181 9.88 -23.48 12.96
C LEU A 181 8.68 -23.59 11.99
N PRO A 182 8.16 -24.80 11.74
CA PRO A 182 6.98 -25.01 10.91
C PRO A 182 5.67 -24.65 11.63
N PRO A 183 4.61 -24.29 10.90
CA PRO A 183 4.62 -23.91 9.50
C PRO A 183 5.25 -22.52 9.29
N GLU A 184 5.81 -22.30 8.11
CA GLU A 184 6.41 -21.02 7.75
C GLU A 184 5.35 -19.91 7.67
N LEU A 185 5.55 -18.84 8.43
CA LEU A 185 4.67 -17.67 8.40
C LEU A 185 5.21 -16.58 7.49
N HIS A 186 4.35 -16.09 6.59
CA HIS A 186 4.70 -15.02 5.67
C HIS A 186 5.00 -13.69 6.42
N THR A 187 4.15 -13.32 7.38
CA THR A 187 4.24 -12.05 8.14
C THR A 187 4.64 -12.29 9.61
N LEU A 188 5.75 -13.00 9.82
CA LEU A 188 6.25 -13.32 11.16
C LEU A 188 6.70 -12.07 11.95
N GLU A 189 7.08 -10.99 11.27
CA GLU A 189 7.52 -9.74 11.90
C GLU A 189 6.43 -9.08 12.75
N GLU A 190 5.16 -9.22 12.35
CA GLU A 190 4.03 -8.62 13.08
C GLU A 190 3.84 -9.21 14.47
N PRO A 191 3.70 -10.55 14.63
CA PRO A 191 3.65 -11.16 15.96
C PRO A 191 4.94 -10.98 16.74
N CYS A 192 6.12 -11.08 16.12
CA CYS A 192 7.38 -10.89 16.84
C CYS A 192 7.53 -9.50 17.44
N LEU A 193 7.07 -8.45 16.72
CA LEU A 193 7.08 -7.10 17.28
C LEU A 193 6.04 -6.92 18.40
N ALA A 194 4.86 -7.52 18.25
CA ALA A 194 3.84 -7.50 19.29
C ALA A 194 4.31 -8.17 20.58
N LEU A 195 4.99 -9.32 20.46
CA LEU A 195 5.60 -10.04 21.57
C LEU A 195 6.73 -9.24 22.23
N ALA A 196 7.60 -8.64 21.41
CA ALA A 196 8.71 -7.83 21.92
C ALA A 196 8.25 -6.59 22.69
N ALA A 197 7.10 -6.03 22.31
CA ALA A 197 6.47 -4.88 22.95
C ALA A 197 5.63 -5.21 24.17
N HIS A 198 5.20 -6.48 24.32
CA HIS A 198 4.30 -6.91 25.39
C HIS A 198 4.87 -6.61 26.77
N ASP A 199 4.02 -6.07 27.66
CA ASP A 199 4.36 -5.66 29.04
C ASP A 199 5.52 -4.66 29.18
N ARG A 200 6.05 -4.13 28.07
CA ARG A 200 7.18 -3.20 28.07
C ARG A 200 6.83 -1.80 27.61
N ILE A 201 6.04 -1.70 26.53
CA ILE A 201 5.61 -0.44 25.94
C ILE A 201 4.16 -0.50 25.52
N GLU A 202 3.49 0.65 25.58
CA GLU A 202 2.09 0.80 25.17
C GLU A 202 1.95 0.74 23.65
N LEU A 203 1.01 -0.06 23.16
CA LEU A 203 0.66 -0.09 21.74
C LEU A 203 -0.29 1.06 21.40
N ASN A 204 0.11 1.92 20.47
CA ASN A 204 -0.67 3.08 20.03
C ASN A 204 -1.06 2.92 18.55
N ALA A 205 -2.35 2.72 18.26
CA ALA A 205 -2.86 2.61 16.90
C ALA A 205 -3.42 3.94 16.40
N ARG A 206 -3.02 4.36 15.19
CA ARG A 206 -3.52 5.59 14.58
C ARG A 206 -3.60 5.49 13.05
N THR A 207 -4.82 5.40 12.54
CA THR A 207 -5.14 5.33 11.11
C THR A 207 -5.62 6.66 10.53
N ASP A 208 -5.81 7.69 11.36
CA ASP A 208 -6.34 8.99 10.95
C ASP A 208 -5.33 9.82 10.14
N VAL A 209 -4.03 9.73 10.44
CA VAL A 209 -2.98 10.47 9.72
C VAL A 209 -2.62 9.81 8.38
N ILE A 210 -2.58 8.48 8.37
CA ILE A 210 -2.14 7.69 7.22
C ILE A 210 -3.24 6.74 6.81
N HIS A 211 -3.59 6.75 5.52
CA HIS A 211 -4.57 5.84 4.94
C HIS A 211 -3.91 4.63 4.33
N HIS A 212 -4.38 3.44 4.72
CA HIS A 212 -4.03 2.17 4.10
C HIS A 212 -5.13 1.69 3.15
N TYR A 213 -4.78 1.44 1.89
CA TYR A 213 -5.75 1.06 0.85
C TYR A 213 -5.72 -0.43 0.49
N TRP A 214 -5.37 -1.25 1.42
CA TRP A 214 -5.13 -2.67 1.22
C TRP A 214 -6.29 -3.42 0.51
N ARG A 215 -7.55 -3.10 0.83
CA ARG A 215 -8.74 -3.73 0.20
C ARG A 215 -9.00 -3.29 -1.24
N ARG A 216 -8.34 -2.21 -1.69
CA ARG A 216 -8.58 -1.58 -2.99
C ARG A 216 -7.27 -1.23 -3.69
N LYS A 217 -6.25 -2.07 -3.49
CA LYS A 217 -4.90 -1.85 -4.08
C LYS A 217 -4.95 -1.62 -5.58
N ALA A 218 -5.63 -2.48 -6.33
CA ALA A 218 -5.70 -2.35 -7.79
C ALA A 218 -6.32 -1.02 -8.25
N GLN A 219 -7.33 -0.52 -7.53
CA GLN A 219 -7.99 0.74 -7.85
C GLN A 219 -7.06 1.95 -7.61
N LEU A 220 -6.42 1.98 -6.45
CA LEU A 220 -5.52 3.09 -6.15
C LEU A 220 -4.25 3.02 -7.00
N ARG A 221 -3.67 1.85 -7.20
CA ARG A 221 -2.51 1.65 -8.11
C ARG A 221 -2.77 2.18 -9.51
N ALA A 222 -3.97 1.96 -10.05
CA ALA A 222 -4.35 2.51 -11.35
C ALA A 222 -4.42 4.05 -11.32
N LYS A 223 -4.93 4.66 -10.24
CA LYS A 223 -4.96 6.11 -10.07
C LYS A 223 -3.57 6.71 -9.86
N VAL A 224 -2.75 6.09 -9.03
CA VAL A 224 -1.34 6.46 -8.84
C VAL A 224 -0.57 6.37 -10.15
N GLY A 225 -0.79 5.30 -10.93
CA GLY A 225 -0.19 5.16 -12.26
C GLY A 225 -0.60 6.29 -13.21
N ALA A 226 -1.88 6.67 -13.23
CA ALA A 226 -2.37 7.79 -14.02
C ALA A 226 -1.77 9.13 -13.55
N TRP A 227 -1.67 9.35 -12.25
CA TRP A 227 -1.03 10.52 -11.66
C TRP A 227 0.46 10.62 -12.04
N LEU A 228 1.21 9.54 -11.91
CA LEU A 228 2.62 9.50 -12.32
C LEU A 228 2.78 9.75 -13.82
N SER A 229 1.89 9.20 -14.67
CA SER A 229 1.93 9.42 -16.11
C SER A 229 1.65 10.89 -16.48
N LYS A 230 0.76 11.55 -15.74
CA LYS A 230 0.44 12.97 -15.96
C LYS A 230 1.59 13.89 -15.57
N HIS A 231 2.20 13.63 -14.41
CA HIS A 231 3.20 14.53 -13.84
C HIS A 231 4.65 14.16 -14.18
N ASN A 232 4.86 13.05 -14.89
CA ASN A 232 6.12 12.59 -15.50
C ASN A 232 7.37 13.01 -14.71
N ALA A 233 7.56 12.48 -13.53
CA ALA A 233 8.72 12.74 -12.67
C ALA A 233 8.85 14.21 -12.13
N ALA A 234 7.94 15.13 -12.47
CA ALA A 234 7.79 16.43 -11.83
C ALA A 234 6.80 16.34 -10.66
N SER A 235 6.95 15.29 -9.86
CA SER A 235 6.00 14.91 -8.80
C SER A 235 5.88 15.94 -7.66
N LEU A 236 6.82 16.89 -7.59
CA LEU A 236 6.79 18.01 -6.64
C LEU A 236 6.26 19.31 -7.23
N SER A 237 5.75 19.31 -8.47
CA SER A 237 5.10 20.50 -9.04
C SER A 237 3.87 20.86 -8.22
N LYS A 238 3.49 22.15 -8.25
CA LYS A 238 2.29 22.64 -7.58
C LYS A 238 1.04 21.89 -8.03
N GLU A 239 0.94 21.61 -9.33
CA GLU A 239 -0.16 20.87 -9.94
C GLU A 239 -0.20 19.41 -9.45
N ALA A 240 0.96 18.74 -9.39
CA ALA A 240 1.04 17.38 -8.89
C ALA A 240 0.58 17.27 -7.43
N MET A 241 1.00 18.22 -6.58
CA MET A 241 0.57 18.28 -5.19
C MET A 241 -0.92 18.62 -5.03
N GLN A 242 -1.47 19.47 -5.91
CA GLN A 242 -2.90 19.81 -5.91
C GLN A 242 -3.79 18.62 -6.29
N ASP A 243 -3.29 17.69 -7.09
CA ASP A 243 -4.01 16.50 -7.49
C ASP A 243 -4.03 15.42 -6.41
N ILE A 244 -3.10 15.41 -5.45
CA ILE A 244 -3.03 14.39 -4.38
C ILE A 244 -4.35 14.23 -3.61
N PRO A 245 -5.03 15.29 -3.13
CA PRO A 245 -6.29 15.16 -2.38
C PRO A 245 -7.44 14.60 -3.21
N ILE A 246 -7.37 14.67 -4.54
CA ILE A 246 -8.41 14.17 -5.45
C ILE A 246 -8.31 12.65 -5.55
N ILE A 247 -7.11 12.10 -5.35
CA ILE A 247 -6.83 10.67 -5.47
C ILE A 247 -7.28 9.93 -4.21
N SER A 248 -8.24 9.04 -4.36
CA SER A 248 -8.74 8.21 -3.28
C SER A 248 -8.89 6.76 -3.73
N ASP A 249 -8.94 5.83 -2.77
CA ASP A 249 -9.19 4.41 -3.03
C ASP A 249 -10.66 4.10 -3.37
N ARG A 250 -11.52 5.12 -3.38
CA ARG A 250 -12.92 4.95 -3.75
C ARG A 250 -13.04 4.57 -5.21
N LEU A 251 -13.84 3.55 -5.46
CA LEU A 251 -14.17 3.17 -6.82
C LEU A 251 -15.10 4.23 -7.42
N PRO A 252 -14.71 4.88 -8.52
CA PRO A 252 -15.60 5.78 -9.22
C PRO A 252 -16.79 5.00 -9.78
N ARG A 253 -17.99 5.58 -9.66
CA ARG A 253 -19.23 4.98 -10.16
C ARG A 253 -20.02 6.01 -10.94
N PRO A 254 -20.65 5.61 -12.05
CA PRO A 254 -21.63 6.45 -12.72
C PRO A 254 -22.81 6.81 -11.79
N THR A 255 -23.53 7.86 -12.12
CA THR A 255 -24.75 8.24 -11.41
C THR A 255 -25.76 7.10 -11.33
N GLN A 256 -26.70 7.17 -10.40
CA GLN A 256 -27.74 6.18 -10.24
C GLN A 256 -28.55 5.97 -11.54
N SER A 257 -28.96 7.07 -12.18
CA SER A 257 -29.67 7.06 -13.45
C SER A 257 -28.88 6.36 -14.56
N CYS A 258 -27.59 6.71 -14.71
CA CYS A 258 -26.73 6.04 -15.69
C CYS A 258 -26.59 4.54 -15.42
N ARG A 259 -26.44 4.14 -14.16
CA ARG A 259 -26.38 2.71 -13.79
C ARG A 259 -27.67 1.97 -14.06
N SER A 260 -28.81 2.60 -13.82
CA SER A 260 -30.13 2.04 -14.13
C SER A 260 -30.32 1.87 -15.62
N TRP A 261 -29.93 2.87 -16.42
CA TRP A 261 -29.91 2.75 -17.89
C TRP A 261 -28.99 1.62 -18.36
N GLN A 262 -27.77 1.53 -17.83
CA GLN A 262 -26.85 0.43 -18.16
C GLN A 262 -27.44 -0.95 -17.83
N LYS A 263 -28.16 -1.08 -16.71
CA LYS A 263 -28.88 -2.31 -16.36
C LYS A 263 -29.96 -2.65 -17.38
N LEU A 264 -30.72 -1.65 -17.84
CA LEU A 264 -31.77 -1.81 -18.82
C LEU A 264 -31.20 -2.27 -20.17
N VAL A 265 -30.24 -1.54 -20.74
CA VAL A 265 -29.66 -1.82 -22.06
C VAL A 265 -28.85 -3.13 -22.11
N THR A 266 -28.40 -3.64 -20.96
CA THR A 266 -27.70 -4.92 -20.87
C THR A 266 -28.61 -6.09 -20.48
N ARG A 267 -29.93 -5.86 -20.36
CA ARG A 267 -30.89 -6.91 -19.96
C ARG A 267 -30.91 -8.11 -20.94
N TRP A 268 -30.72 -7.83 -22.20
CA TRP A 268 -30.71 -8.82 -23.28
C TRP A 268 -29.40 -9.57 -23.47
N VAL A 269 -28.36 -9.18 -22.74
CA VAL A 269 -27.06 -9.84 -22.80
C VAL A 269 -27.09 -11.09 -21.91
N PRO A 270 -26.59 -12.27 -22.41
CA PRO A 270 -26.47 -13.48 -21.60
C PRO A 270 -25.78 -13.21 -20.24
N GLY A 271 -26.23 -13.89 -19.17
CA GLY A 271 -25.84 -13.61 -17.79
C GLY A 271 -24.34 -13.53 -17.56
N GLU A 272 -23.59 -14.47 -18.10
CA GLU A 272 -22.12 -14.54 -18.03
C GLU A 272 -21.43 -13.30 -18.63
N ARG A 273 -21.99 -12.77 -19.72
CA ARG A 273 -21.43 -11.63 -20.45
C ARG A 273 -21.94 -10.28 -19.95
N ARG A 274 -23.09 -10.28 -19.28
CA ARG A 274 -23.79 -9.06 -18.84
C ARG A 274 -22.93 -8.18 -17.95
N GLN A 275 -22.23 -8.78 -17.01
CA GLN A 275 -21.38 -8.02 -16.10
C GLN A 275 -20.15 -7.44 -16.81
N PHE A 276 -19.56 -8.17 -17.74
CA PHE A 276 -18.47 -7.67 -18.57
C PHE A 276 -18.89 -6.43 -19.35
N ILE A 277 -20.03 -6.49 -20.05
CA ILE A 277 -20.55 -5.35 -20.79
C ILE A 277 -20.82 -4.14 -19.88
N ARG A 278 -21.38 -4.36 -18.69
CA ARG A 278 -21.59 -3.27 -17.71
C ARG A 278 -20.29 -2.63 -17.24
N GLU A 279 -19.28 -3.41 -16.94
CA GLU A 279 -17.95 -2.89 -16.57
C GLU A 279 -17.35 -2.10 -17.75
N LEU A 280 -17.50 -2.60 -18.98
CA LEU A 280 -17.05 -1.89 -20.18
C LEU A 280 -17.74 -0.53 -20.33
N LEU A 281 -19.06 -0.48 -20.19
CA LEU A 281 -19.84 0.77 -20.25
C LEU A 281 -19.43 1.73 -19.11
N GLN A 282 -19.10 1.22 -17.92
CA GLN A 282 -18.54 2.03 -16.85
C GLN A 282 -17.16 2.60 -17.19
N GLY A 283 -16.30 1.82 -17.85
CA GLY A 283 -15.00 2.28 -18.34
C GLY A 283 -15.10 3.38 -19.41
N CYS A 284 -16.19 3.38 -20.20
CA CYS A 284 -16.49 4.42 -21.19
C CYS A 284 -17.18 5.66 -20.59
N HIS A 285 -17.62 5.61 -19.34
CA HIS A 285 -18.31 6.73 -18.70
C HIS A 285 -17.38 7.95 -18.53
N THR A 286 -17.98 9.15 -18.56
CA THR A 286 -17.28 10.40 -18.32
C THR A 286 -17.06 10.60 -16.82
N TYR A 287 -15.84 10.47 -16.36
CA TYR A 287 -15.47 10.82 -15.00
C TYR A 287 -14.86 12.23 -14.96
N PRO A 288 -15.06 12.98 -13.84
CA PRO A 288 -14.59 14.36 -13.72
C PRO A 288 -13.08 14.50 -13.87
N ASN A 289 -12.33 13.51 -13.44
CA ASN A 289 -10.87 13.51 -13.48
C ASN A 289 -10.31 12.27 -14.21
N GLU A 290 -9.09 12.38 -14.67
CA GLU A 290 -8.39 11.31 -15.40
C GLU A 290 -7.95 10.14 -14.53
N PHE A 291 -7.77 10.36 -13.21
CA PHE A 291 -7.39 9.30 -12.27
C PHE A 291 -8.53 8.28 -12.12
N ASP A 292 -9.76 8.77 -12.02
CA ASP A 292 -10.96 7.93 -12.01
C ASP A 292 -11.15 7.19 -13.34
N ARG A 293 -10.87 7.85 -14.47
CA ARG A 293 -10.87 7.19 -15.79
C ARG A 293 -9.83 6.09 -15.88
N GLY A 294 -8.61 6.33 -15.41
CA GLY A 294 -7.54 5.32 -15.35
C GLY A 294 -7.91 4.11 -14.47
N CYS A 295 -8.50 4.37 -13.31
CA CYS A 295 -8.98 3.34 -12.40
C CYS A 295 -10.04 2.44 -13.03
N THR A 296 -11.07 3.01 -13.67
CA THR A 296 -12.16 2.23 -14.27
C THR A 296 -11.69 1.42 -15.46
N ARG A 297 -10.84 1.96 -16.32
CA ARG A 297 -10.27 1.24 -17.46
C ARG A 297 -9.46 0.01 -17.03
N GLY A 298 -8.56 0.18 -16.05
CA GLY A 298 -7.74 -0.94 -15.53
C GLY A 298 -8.60 -2.03 -14.91
N ARG A 299 -9.60 -1.65 -14.10
CA ARG A 299 -10.49 -2.60 -13.43
C ARG A 299 -11.39 -3.38 -14.39
N THR A 300 -11.89 -2.72 -15.44
CA THR A 300 -12.75 -3.36 -16.44
C THR A 300 -12.06 -4.58 -17.05
N LEU A 301 -10.78 -4.44 -17.36
CA LEU A 301 -10.00 -5.53 -17.93
C LEU A 301 -9.80 -6.68 -16.92
N ILE A 302 -9.34 -6.36 -15.70
CA ILE A 302 -9.09 -7.38 -14.67
C ILE A 302 -10.36 -8.21 -14.41
N LYS A 303 -11.49 -7.56 -14.21
CA LYS A 303 -12.77 -8.26 -14.00
C LYS A 303 -13.25 -9.05 -15.21
N ALA A 304 -12.97 -8.56 -16.40
CA ALA A 304 -13.28 -9.28 -17.62
C ALA A 304 -12.50 -10.60 -17.68
N LEU A 305 -11.21 -10.54 -17.39
CA LEU A 305 -10.32 -11.70 -17.39
C LEU A 305 -10.68 -12.70 -16.27
N GLU A 306 -10.98 -12.21 -15.08
CA GLU A 306 -11.39 -13.04 -13.93
C GLU A 306 -12.68 -13.83 -14.21
N ARG A 307 -13.64 -13.24 -14.96
CA ARG A 307 -14.95 -13.85 -15.21
C ARG A 307 -15.01 -14.72 -16.44
N LEU A 308 -14.23 -14.40 -17.47
CA LEU A 308 -14.20 -15.17 -18.71
C LEU A 308 -13.31 -16.41 -18.59
N GLY A 309 -12.61 -16.56 -17.46
CA GLY A 309 -11.71 -17.67 -17.20
C GLY A 309 -10.47 -17.67 -18.11
N ARG A 310 -9.54 -18.57 -17.84
CA ARG A 310 -8.29 -18.73 -18.61
C ARG A 310 -8.47 -19.22 -20.06
N SER A 311 -9.71 -19.46 -20.49
CA SER A 311 -10.05 -20.04 -21.80
C SER A 311 -10.40 -19.00 -22.87
N LEU A 312 -10.40 -17.70 -22.57
CA LEU A 312 -10.74 -16.68 -23.56
C LEU A 312 -9.54 -16.43 -24.48
N SER A 313 -9.69 -16.79 -25.77
CA SER A 313 -8.70 -16.43 -26.79
C SER A 313 -8.79 -14.93 -27.13
N LEU A 314 -7.66 -14.38 -27.61
CA LEU A 314 -7.61 -12.99 -28.09
C LEU A 314 -8.67 -12.75 -29.20
N ASN A 315 -8.84 -13.70 -30.10
CA ASN A 315 -9.84 -13.62 -31.18
C ASN A 315 -11.27 -13.54 -30.64
N ALA A 316 -11.60 -14.32 -29.61
CA ALA A 316 -12.93 -14.27 -28.99
C ALA A 316 -13.15 -12.92 -28.28
N LEU A 317 -12.13 -12.36 -27.61
CA LEU A 317 -12.20 -11.03 -27.02
C LEU A 317 -12.39 -9.95 -28.08
N GLN A 318 -11.65 -10.00 -29.18
CA GLN A 318 -11.77 -9.07 -30.30
C GLN A 318 -13.14 -9.14 -30.96
N ALA A 319 -13.67 -10.33 -31.19
CA ALA A 319 -15.03 -10.53 -31.75
C ALA A 319 -16.09 -9.88 -30.85
N TRP A 320 -15.94 -10.00 -29.56
CA TRP A 320 -16.82 -9.36 -28.58
C TRP A 320 -16.73 -7.84 -28.57
N LEU A 321 -15.51 -7.35 -28.53
CA LEU A 321 -15.25 -5.91 -28.57
C LEU A 321 -15.69 -5.30 -29.90
N ASN A 322 -15.70 -6.02 -30.99
CA ASN A 322 -16.13 -5.54 -32.30
C ASN A 322 -17.66 -5.52 -32.53
N ASN A 323 -18.46 -5.92 -31.53
CA ASN A 323 -19.91 -5.90 -31.63
C ASN A 323 -20.43 -4.47 -31.88
N PRO A 324 -21.16 -4.20 -33.00
CA PRO A 324 -21.65 -2.86 -33.35
C PRO A 324 -22.56 -2.25 -32.28
N ARG A 325 -23.42 -3.08 -31.64
CA ARG A 325 -24.31 -2.62 -30.56
C ARG A 325 -23.54 -2.16 -29.35
N LEU A 326 -22.41 -2.82 -29.01
CA LEU A 326 -21.56 -2.42 -27.93
C LEU A 326 -20.85 -1.10 -28.23
N LYS A 327 -20.36 -0.91 -29.47
CA LYS A 327 -19.75 0.35 -29.93
C LYS A 327 -20.76 1.50 -29.84
N MET A 328 -21.97 1.29 -30.29
CA MET A 328 -23.05 2.29 -30.21
C MET A 328 -23.37 2.67 -28.75
N LEU A 329 -23.48 1.70 -27.85
CA LEU A 329 -23.77 1.94 -26.44
C LEU A 329 -22.63 2.64 -25.68
N ALA A 330 -21.39 2.40 -26.08
CA ALA A 330 -20.20 2.96 -25.44
C ALA A 330 -19.84 4.36 -25.96
N GLY A 331 -20.37 4.74 -27.14
CA GLY A 331 -20.18 6.05 -27.73
C GLY A 331 -18.72 6.38 -28.13
N ASN A 332 -18.42 7.66 -28.27
CA ASN A 332 -17.14 8.19 -28.79
C ASN A 332 -15.89 7.76 -27.99
N ARG A 333 -16.04 7.23 -26.78
CA ARG A 333 -14.91 6.78 -25.94
C ARG A 333 -14.54 5.33 -26.14
N TYR A 334 -15.36 4.61 -26.87
CA TYR A 334 -15.14 3.19 -27.10
C TYR A 334 -13.78 2.88 -27.75
N PRO A 335 -13.30 3.61 -28.78
CA PRO A 335 -12.02 3.30 -29.43
C PRO A 335 -10.84 3.31 -28.46
N ALA A 336 -10.77 4.33 -27.59
CA ALA A 336 -9.69 4.46 -26.61
C ALA A 336 -9.72 3.32 -25.55
N LEU A 337 -10.91 2.90 -25.11
CA LEU A 337 -11.06 1.79 -24.20
C LEU A 337 -10.72 0.45 -24.88
N HIS A 338 -11.17 0.26 -26.10
CA HIS A 338 -10.90 -0.93 -26.91
C HIS A 338 -9.39 -1.15 -27.07
N SER A 339 -8.67 -0.13 -27.54
CA SER A 339 -7.22 -0.19 -27.70
C SER A 339 -6.51 -0.47 -26.38
N HIS A 340 -6.94 0.15 -25.28
CA HIS A 340 -6.38 -0.10 -23.95
C HIS A 340 -6.58 -1.54 -23.47
N ILE A 341 -7.76 -2.12 -23.72
CA ILE A 341 -8.08 -3.51 -23.33
C ILE A 341 -7.20 -4.47 -24.13
N LEU A 342 -7.10 -4.30 -25.44
CA LEU A 342 -6.29 -5.17 -26.29
C LEU A 342 -4.81 -5.10 -25.93
N ALA A 343 -4.25 -3.91 -25.78
CA ALA A 343 -2.85 -3.72 -25.39
C ALA A 343 -2.50 -4.38 -24.05
N ARG A 344 -3.44 -4.37 -23.10
CA ARG A 344 -3.26 -5.03 -21.80
C ARG A 344 -3.41 -6.55 -21.85
N PHE A 345 -4.32 -7.04 -22.71
CA PHE A 345 -4.54 -8.48 -22.87
C PHE A 345 -3.34 -9.18 -23.53
N THR A 346 -2.68 -8.51 -24.48
CA THR A 346 -1.46 -9.04 -25.12
C THR A 346 -0.22 -8.99 -24.24
N ALA A 347 -0.27 -8.21 -23.15
CA ALA A 347 0.82 -8.08 -22.18
C ALA A 347 0.69 -9.05 -20.97
N TYR A 348 -0.37 -9.86 -20.93
CA TYR A 348 -0.62 -10.91 -19.94
C TYR A 348 -0.40 -12.31 -20.56
#